data_f6a84a8bfecc5decccd9e1d602c16fa9
#
_entry.id   f6a84a8bfecc5decccd9e1d602c16fa9
#
_cell.length_a   1.000
_cell.length_b   1.000
_cell.length_c   1.000
_cell.angle_alpha   90.00
_cell.angle_beta   90.00
_cell.angle_gamma   90.00
#
_symmetry.space_group_name_H-M   'P 1'
#
loop_
_entity.id
_entity.type
_entity.pdbx_description
1 polymer ?
#
loop_
_entity_poly.entity_id
_entity_poly.type
_entity_poly.pdbx_seq_one_letter_code
_entity_poly.pdbx_strand_id
1 'polypeptide(L)'
;MPEKKEILRGAEIFCRALKDEGVKHLFGYPGGAVLHIYDALYKQNDVEHILVRHEQGATHAADGYARATGKPGVVLVTSGPGATNAITGIATAHMDSIPLVVFTGQVPRKMIGNDAFQEVDSIGITRPCVKHNFLVNDVKTLATIIKKAFYVATSGRPG
;
A
#
# COMPACT_ATOMS: atom_id res chain seq x y z
N MET A 1 6.73 35.47 -8.06
CA MET A 1 6.10 35.28 -6.71
C MET A 1 6.66 34.01 -6.14
N PRO A 2 7.13 33.94 -4.88
CA PRO A 2 7.55 32.67 -4.30
C PRO A 2 6.34 31.75 -4.24
N GLU A 3 6.45 30.53 -4.79
CA GLU A 3 5.42 29.50 -4.68
C GLU A 3 5.11 29.30 -3.19
N LYS A 4 3.84 29.44 -2.84
CA LYS A 4 3.36 29.17 -1.48
C LYS A 4 3.63 27.71 -1.19
N LYS A 5 4.57 27.37 -0.32
CA LYS A 5 4.83 26.00 0.09
C LYS A 5 3.56 25.43 0.70
N GLU A 6 2.95 24.49 0.01
CA GLU A 6 1.79 23.75 0.50
C GLU A 6 2.24 22.77 1.58
N ILE A 7 1.62 22.82 2.74
CA ILE A 7 1.90 21.87 3.84
C ILE A 7 0.83 20.77 3.76
N LEU A 8 1.26 19.55 3.49
CA LEU A 8 0.41 18.38 3.37
C LEU A 8 0.61 17.41 4.54
N ARG A 9 -0.46 16.78 4.99
CA ARG A 9 -0.38 15.64 5.91
C ARG A 9 0.07 14.39 5.17
N GLY A 10 0.63 13.41 5.88
CA GLY A 10 1.09 12.16 5.28
C GLY A 10 0.03 11.43 4.45
N ALA A 11 -1.24 11.45 4.89
CA ALA A 11 -2.35 10.86 4.16
C ALA A 11 -2.64 11.58 2.82
N GLU A 12 -2.49 12.91 2.78
CA GLU A 12 -2.65 13.70 1.55
C GLU A 12 -1.47 13.49 0.58
N ILE A 13 -0.26 13.35 1.13
CA ILE A 13 0.94 12.96 0.35
C ILE A 13 0.73 11.58 -0.28
N PHE A 14 0.18 10.63 0.48
CA PHE A 14 -0.13 9.28 -0.01
C PHE A 14 -1.10 9.34 -1.21
N CYS A 15 -2.22 10.02 -1.09
CA CYS A 15 -3.20 10.16 -2.17
C CYS A 15 -2.59 10.83 -3.42
N ARG A 16 -1.83 11.91 -3.22
CA ARG A 16 -1.14 12.61 -4.32
C ARG A 16 -0.12 11.71 -5.00
N ALA A 17 0.68 10.96 -4.24
CA ALA A 17 1.66 10.04 -4.81
C ALA A 17 1.01 8.92 -5.62
N LEU A 18 -0.13 8.36 -5.18
CA LEU A 18 -0.88 7.38 -5.97
C LEU A 18 -1.39 7.99 -7.30
N LYS A 19 -1.91 9.22 -7.25
CA LYS A 19 -2.32 9.95 -8.46
C LYS A 19 -1.14 10.14 -9.42
N ASP A 20 0.02 10.56 -8.91
CA ASP A 20 1.22 10.80 -9.71
C ASP A 20 1.76 9.52 -10.36
N GLU A 21 1.59 8.36 -9.71
CA GLU A 21 1.89 7.03 -10.27
C GLU A 21 0.78 6.50 -11.20
N GLY A 22 -0.25 7.28 -11.47
CA GLY A 22 -1.34 6.95 -12.40
C GLY A 22 -2.32 5.88 -11.90
N VAL A 23 -2.36 5.66 -10.59
CA VAL A 23 -3.30 4.72 -9.95
C VAL A 23 -4.73 5.20 -10.17
N LYS A 24 -5.60 4.30 -10.65
CA LYS A 24 -7.03 4.57 -10.82
C LYS A 24 -7.87 3.84 -9.78
N HIS A 25 -7.47 2.63 -9.42
CA HIS A 25 -8.21 1.80 -8.47
C HIS A 25 -7.29 1.35 -7.33
N LEU A 26 -7.80 1.45 -6.11
CA LEU A 26 -7.16 0.99 -4.89
C LEU A 26 -8.09 -0.02 -4.22
N PHE A 27 -7.67 -1.25 -4.13
CA PHE A 27 -8.43 -2.31 -3.47
C PHE A 27 -8.08 -2.34 -1.98
N GLY A 28 -9.07 -2.44 -1.11
CA GLY A 28 -8.71 -2.44 0.30
C GLY A 28 -9.85 -2.64 1.28
N TYR A 29 -9.46 -2.78 2.54
CA TYR A 29 -10.36 -2.87 3.67
C TYR A 29 -9.87 -1.94 4.80
N PRO A 30 -10.74 -1.04 5.32
CA PRO A 30 -10.35 -0.08 6.33
C PRO A 30 -10.09 -0.76 7.68
N GLY A 31 -9.22 -0.14 8.48
CA GLY A 31 -8.96 -0.52 9.87
C GLY A 31 -8.22 0.59 10.60
N GLY A 32 -8.07 0.45 11.90
CA GLY A 32 -7.63 1.52 12.81
C GLY A 32 -6.36 2.25 12.38
N ALA A 33 -5.33 1.52 11.95
CA ALA A 33 -4.04 2.11 11.60
C ALA A 33 -4.05 2.93 10.29
N VAL A 34 -5.09 2.82 9.47
CA VAL A 34 -5.18 3.48 8.15
C VAL A 34 -6.35 4.46 8.01
N LEU A 35 -7.10 4.73 9.09
CA LEU A 35 -8.28 5.61 9.06
C LEU A 35 -7.98 6.99 8.48
N HIS A 36 -6.83 7.60 8.82
CA HIS A 36 -6.46 8.91 8.27
C HIS A 36 -6.22 8.87 6.76
N ILE A 37 -5.74 7.73 6.23
CA ILE A 37 -5.57 7.55 4.78
C ILE A 37 -6.94 7.40 4.11
N TYR A 38 -7.84 6.61 4.69
CA TYR A 38 -9.20 6.47 4.18
C TYR A 38 -9.99 7.79 4.21
N ASP A 39 -9.82 8.62 5.26
CA ASP A 39 -10.40 9.97 5.32
C ASP A 39 -9.87 10.87 4.19
N ALA A 40 -8.58 10.78 3.86
CA ALA A 40 -8.01 11.53 2.74
C ALA A 40 -8.48 10.98 1.38
N LEU A 41 -8.58 9.65 1.22
CA LEU A 41 -9.13 9.01 0.02
C LEU A 41 -10.59 9.43 -0.24
N TYR A 42 -11.40 9.53 0.80
CA TYR A 42 -12.80 9.98 0.69
C TYR A 42 -12.94 11.43 0.18
N LYS A 43 -11.94 12.27 0.43
CA LYS A 43 -11.94 13.70 0.08
C LYS A 43 -11.37 14.02 -1.30
N GLN A 44 -10.98 13.02 -2.07
CA GLN A 44 -10.43 13.18 -3.42
C GLN A 44 -11.18 12.30 -4.42
N ASN A 45 -11.04 12.58 -5.72
CA ASN A 45 -11.73 11.88 -6.81
C ASN A 45 -10.74 11.30 -7.84
N ASP A 46 -9.45 11.33 -7.58
CA ASP A 46 -8.42 10.89 -8.54
C ASP A 46 -8.23 9.37 -8.52
N VAL A 47 -8.40 8.75 -7.34
CA VAL A 47 -8.23 7.32 -7.08
C VAL A 47 -9.52 6.75 -6.52
N GLU A 48 -10.13 5.81 -7.22
CA GLU A 48 -11.33 5.10 -6.77
C GLU A 48 -10.93 4.00 -5.78
N HIS A 49 -11.55 4.02 -4.59
CA HIS A 49 -11.41 2.95 -3.61
C HIS A 49 -12.46 1.86 -3.84
N ILE A 50 -11.99 0.63 -4.05
CA ILE A 50 -12.85 -0.55 -4.18
C ILE A 50 -12.82 -1.31 -2.86
N LEU A 51 -13.92 -1.21 -2.11
CA LEU A 51 -14.08 -1.88 -0.84
C LEU A 51 -14.28 -3.38 -1.04
N VAL A 52 -13.44 -4.16 -0.38
CA VAL A 52 -13.56 -5.62 -0.32
C VAL A 52 -14.15 -6.05 1.04
N ARG A 53 -14.43 -7.35 1.19
CA ARG A 53 -14.90 -7.92 2.47
C ARG A 53 -13.85 -8.71 3.23
N HIS A 54 -12.67 -8.88 2.62
CA HIS A 54 -11.52 -9.56 3.22
C HIS A 54 -10.25 -9.12 2.47
N GLU A 55 -9.15 -8.94 3.16
CA GLU A 55 -7.91 -8.40 2.59
C GLU A 55 -7.26 -9.34 1.57
N GLN A 56 -7.43 -10.65 1.72
CA GLN A 56 -7.05 -11.62 0.70
C GLN A 56 -7.79 -11.35 -0.62
N GLY A 57 -9.08 -11.01 -0.54
CA GLY A 57 -9.87 -10.61 -1.71
C GLY A 57 -9.35 -9.34 -2.36
N ALA A 58 -8.83 -8.37 -1.58
CA ALA A 58 -8.20 -7.17 -2.12
C ALA A 58 -6.96 -7.50 -2.96
N THR A 59 -6.08 -8.36 -2.44
CA THR A 59 -4.85 -8.74 -3.16
C THR A 59 -5.14 -9.56 -4.41
N HIS A 60 -6.10 -10.48 -4.38
CA HIS A 60 -6.50 -11.22 -5.57
C HIS A 60 -7.23 -10.34 -6.61
N ALA A 61 -8.04 -9.37 -6.17
CA ALA A 61 -8.65 -8.41 -7.09
C ALA A 61 -7.60 -7.52 -7.76
N ALA A 62 -6.61 -7.06 -6.99
CA ALA A 62 -5.48 -6.28 -7.51
C ALA A 62 -4.61 -7.11 -8.47
N ASP A 63 -4.37 -8.39 -8.17
CA ASP A 63 -3.68 -9.33 -9.06
C ASP A 63 -4.45 -9.48 -10.39
N GLY A 64 -5.77 -9.74 -10.32
CA GLY A 64 -6.63 -9.80 -11.52
C GLY A 64 -6.63 -8.51 -12.33
N TYR A 65 -6.67 -7.35 -11.65
CA TYR A 65 -6.55 -6.04 -12.30
C TYR A 65 -5.21 -5.89 -13.04
N ALA A 66 -4.11 -6.27 -12.40
CA ALA A 66 -2.79 -6.17 -13.01
C ALA A 66 -2.67 -7.07 -14.25
N ARG A 67 -3.18 -8.30 -14.19
CA ARG A 67 -3.22 -9.23 -15.34
C ARG A 67 -4.05 -8.67 -16.50
N ALA A 68 -5.20 -8.08 -16.20
CA ALA A 68 -6.12 -7.57 -17.22
C ALA A 68 -5.66 -6.27 -17.88
N THR A 69 -4.93 -5.42 -17.13
CA THR A 69 -4.59 -4.06 -17.59
C THR A 69 -3.13 -3.86 -17.93
N GLY A 70 -2.25 -4.75 -17.49
CA GLY A 70 -0.80 -4.56 -17.57
C GLY A 70 -0.25 -3.48 -16.64
N LYS A 71 -1.07 -2.94 -15.73
CA LYS A 71 -0.69 -1.92 -14.75
C LYS A 71 -0.54 -2.56 -13.36
N PRO A 72 0.29 -2.00 -12.46
CA PRO A 72 0.40 -2.53 -11.11
C PRO A 72 -0.95 -2.52 -10.38
N GLY A 73 -1.27 -3.62 -9.72
CA GLY A 73 -2.36 -3.67 -8.77
C GLY A 73 -1.98 -2.98 -7.46
N VAL A 74 -2.91 -2.24 -6.85
CA VAL A 74 -2.64 -1.44 -5.65
C VAL A 74 -3.60 -1.81 -4.54
N VAL A 75 -3.04 -2.10 -3.36
CA VAL A 75 -3.81 -2.56 -2.20
C VAL A 75 -3.50 -1.71 -0.97
N LEU A 76 -4.52 -1.41 -0.16
CA LEU A 76 -4.37 -0.78 1.14
C LEU A 76 -5.12 -1.58 2.22
N VAL A 77 -4.39 -2.05 3.22
CA VAL A 77 -4.92 -2.81 4.35
C VAL A 77 -4.39 -2.27 5.68
N THR A 78 -5.07 -2.59 6.77
CA THR A 78 -4.63 -2.18 8.10
C THR A 78 -3.41 -2.98 8.57
N SER A 79 -2.89 -2.66 9.75
CA SER A 79 -1.82 -3.40 10.43
C SER A 79 -2.27 -4.78 10.91
N GLY A 80 -1.35 -5.58 11.40
CA GLY A 80 -1.60 -6.87 12.04
C GLY A 80 -2.44 -7.80 11.17
N PRO A 81 -3.70 -8.10 11.57
CA PRO A 81 -4.55 -9.04 10.83
C PRO A 81 -4.81 -8.61 9.38
N GLY A 82 -4.89 -7.31 9.09
CA GLY A 82 -5.04 -6.83 7.71
C GLY A 82 -3.83 -7.16 6.85
N ALA A 83 -2.64 -6.95 7.37
CA ALA A 83 -1.40 -7.30 6.68
C ALA A 83 -1.27 -8.82 6.48
N THR A 84 -1.53 -9.63 7.52
CA THR A 84 -1.40 -11.10 7.43
C THR A 84 -2.43 -11.72 6.51
N ASN A 85 -3.67 -11.22 6.47
CA ASN A 85 -4.70 -11.67 5.55
C ASN A 85 -4.35 -11.41 4.07
N ALA A 86 -3.50 -10.43 3.78
CA ALA A 86 -3.07 -10.10 2.42
C ALA A 86 -2.01 -11.08 1.86
N ILE A 87 -1.34 -11.88 2.70
CA ILE A 87 -0.16 -12.66 2.35
C ILE A 87 -0.43 -13.65 1.22
N THR A 88 -1.54 -14.36 1.23
CA THR A 88 -1.87 -15.34 0.20
C THR A 88 -1.83 -14.74 -1.20
N GLY A 89 -2.49 -13.60 -1.40
CA GLY A 89 -2.51 -12.95 -2.71
C GLY A 89 -1.16 -12.32 -3.08
N ILE A 90 -0.40 -11.79 -2.09
CA ILE A 90 0.96 -11.31 -2.30
C ILE A 90 1.85 -12.45 -2.81
N ALA A 91 1.82 -13.61 -2.16
CA ALA A 91 2.62 -14.77 -2.54
C ALA A 91 2.22 -15.28 -3.94
N THR A 92 0.93 -15.34 -4.26
CA THR A 92 0.42 -15.71 -5.58
C THR A 92 0.97 -14.79 -6.66
N ALA A 93 0.81 -13.48 -6.49
CA ALA A 93 1.28 -12.49 -7.45
C ALA A 93 2.81 -12.55 -7.66
N HIS A 94 3.57 -12.73 -6.56
CA HIS A 94 5.03 -12.85 -6.63
C HIS A 94 5.47 -14.09 -7.44
N MET A 95 4.85 -15.23 -7.22
CA MET A 95 5.16 -16.46 -7.95
C MET A 95 4.85 -16.32 -9.45
N ASP A 96 3.76 -15.67 -9.78
CA ASP A 96 3.30 -15.47 -11.16
C ASP A 96 3.92 -14.23 -11.84
N SER A 97 4.80 -13.50 -11.16
CA SER A 97 5.43 -12.28 -11.68
C SER A 97 4.44 -11.17 -12.01
N ILE A 98 3.41 -11.01 -11.19
CA ILE A 98 2.39 -9.98 -11.33
C ILE A 98 2.74 -8.77 -10.46
N PRO A 99 2.84 -7.54 -11.03
CA PRO A 99 3.23 -6.37 -10.27
C PRO A 99 2.14 -5.95 -9.29
N LEU A 100 2.45 -5.99 -7.99
CA LEU A 100 1.59 -5.49 -6.92
C LEU A 100 2.34 -4.49 -6.04
N VAL A 101 1.65 -3.43 -5.63
CA VAL A 101 2.10 -2.53 -4.56
C VAL A 101 1.10 -2.60 -3.42
N VAL A 102 1.52 -3.17 -2.30
CA VAL A 102 0.66 -3.39 -1.14
C VAL A 102 1.08 -2.47 -0.01
N PHE A 103 0.18 -1.61 0.41
CA PHE A 103 0.34 -0.71 1.54
C PHE A 103 -0.32 -1.34 2.77
N THR A 104 0.47 -1.57 3.81
CA THR A 104 -0.03 -2.05 5.09
C THR A 104 0.06 -0.94 6.13
N GLY A 105 -0.97 -0.79 6.95
CA GLY A 105 -0.87 0.02 8.14
C GLY A 105 0.22 -0.52 9.07
N GLN A 106 0.67 0.34 9.98
CA GLN A 106 1.57 -0.05 11.07
C GLN A 106 1.13 0.67 12.34
N VAL A 107 1.45 0.10 13.48
CA VAL A 107 1.26 0.75 14.78
C VAL A 107 2.11 2.03 14.86
N PRO A 108 1.76 2.96 15.76
CA PRO A 108 2.55 4.18 15.94
C PRO A 108 4.03 3.86 16.15
N ARG A 109 4.92 4.62 15.51
CA ARG A 109 6.37 4.37 15.46
C ARG A 109 7.01 4.05 16.82
N LYS A 110 6.53 4.68 17.91
CA LYS A 110 7.03 4.43 19.27
C LYS A 110 6.64 3.07 19.83
N MET A 111 5.68 2.40 19.21
CA MET A 111 5.12 1.12 19.66
C MET A 111 5.66 -0.06 18.86
N ILE A 112 6.36 0.20 17.75
CA ILE A 112 6.92 -0.86 16.91
C ILE A 112 7.91 -1.70 17.72
N GLY A 113 7.73 -3.03 17.71
CA GLY A 113 8.54 -3.98 18.47
C GLY A 113 8.15 -4.14 19.94
N ASN A 114 6.97 -3.66 20.33
CA ASN A 114 6.47 -3.78 21.70
C ASN A 114 5.19 -4.62 21.82
N ASP A 115 4.91 -5.48 20.85
CA ASP A 115 3.72 -6.33 20.79
C ASP A 115 2.41 -5.53 20.98
N ALA A 116 2.34 -4.37 20.33
CA ALA A 116 1.18 -3.50 20.42
C ALA A 116 -0.07 -4.14 19.79
N PHE A 117 -1.25 -3.60 20.12
CA PHE A 117 -2.51 -4.09 19.55
C PHE A 117 -2.47 -4.04 18.00
N GLN A 118 -2.74 -5.19 17.39
CA GLN A 118 -2.67 -5.37 15.93
C GLN A 118 -1.29 -5.04 15.33
N GLU A 119 -0.22 -5.25 16.06
CA GLU A 119 1.14 -5.23 15.51
C GLU A 119 1.50 -6.59 14.92
N VAL A 120 2.29 -6.56 13.85
CA VAL A 120 2.95 -7.73 13.27
C VAL A 120 4.22 -7.29 12.54
N ASP A 121 5.23 -8.12 12.53
CA ASP A 121 6.42 -7.92 11.67
C ASP A 121 6.06 -8.21 10.21
N SER A 122 5.39 -7.25 9.57
CA SER A 122 4.98 -7.37 8.18
C SER A 122 6.18 -7.57 7.23
N ILE A 123 7.33 -6.98 7.54
CA ILE A 123 8.55 -7.16 6.75
C ILE A 123 9.08 -8.59 6.86
N GLY A 124 9.18 -9.11 8.07
CA GLY A 124 9.65 -10.48 8.30
C GLY A 124 8.77 -11.52 7.63
N ILE A 125 7.44 -11.38 7.77
CA ILE A 125 6.47 -12.32 7.20
C ILE A 125 6.47 -12.27 5.66
N THR A 126 6.55 -11.09 5.06
CA THR A 126 6.46 -10.95 3.60
C THR A 126 7.79 -11.12 2.88
N ARG A 127 8.91 -11.05 3.58
CA ARG A 127 10.25 -11.15 2.98
C ARG A 127 10.43 -12.28 1.96
N PRO A 128 9.94 -13.51 2.19
CA PRO A 128 10.12 -14.63 1.25
C PRO A 128 9.20 -14.54 0.01
N CYS A 129 8.21 -13.68 0.00
CA CYS A 129 7.20 -13.62 -1.06
C CYS A 129 7.01 -12.23 -1.68
N VAL A 130 8.00 -11.35 -1.56
CA VAL A 130 8.01 -10.03 -2.21
C VAL A 130 9.38 -9.72 -2.81
N LYS A 131 9.44 -8.86 -3.80
CA LYS A 131 10.70 -8.35 -4.34
C LYS A 131 11.41 -7.43 -3.36
N HIS A 132 10.66 -6.59 -2.66
CA HIS A 132 11.19 -5.64 -1.69
C HIS A 132 10.13 -5.18 -0.70
N ASN A 133 10.60 -4.82 0.50
CA ASN A 133 9.81 -4.21 1.56
C ASN A 133 10.37 -2.84 1.92
N PHE A 134 9.49 -1.91 2.26
CA PHE A 134 9.84 -0.61 2.81
C PHE A 134 9.14 -0.38 4.14
N LEU A 135 9.87 0.00 5.18
CA LEU A 135 9.30 0.56 6.41
C LEU A 135 9.46 2.08 6.38
N VAL A 136 8.35 2.79 6.25
CA VAL A 136 8.35 4.26 6.18
C VAL A 136 8.33 4.85 7.59
N ASN A 137 9.48 5.29 8.07
CA ASN A 137 9.65 5.89 9.40
C ASN A 137 9.61 7.43 9.40
N ASP A 138 9.71 8.07 8.25
CA ASP A 138 9.69 9.53 8.10
C ASP A 138 8.75 9.92 6.95
N VAL A 139 7.76 10.74 7.26
CA VAL A 139 6.79 11.25 6.28
C VAL A 139 7.47 12.01 5.12
N LYS A 140 8.62 12.59 5.35
CA LYS A 140 9.39 13.31 4.30
C LYS A 140 9.88 12.38 3.19
N THR A 141 10.02 11.08 3.46
CA THR A 141 10.46 10.08 2.49
C THR A 141 9.29 9.35 1.81
N LEU A 142 8.05 9.56 2.30
CA LEU A 142 6.88 8.79 1.89
C LEU A 142 6.67 8.81 0.36
N ALA A 143 6.60 9.99 -0.26
CA ALA A 143 6.38 10.11 -1.70
C ALA A 143 7.48 9.42 -2.51
N THR A 144 8.74 9.58 -2.10
CA THR A 144 9.89 8.95 -2.77
C THR A 144 9.84 7.42 -2.64
N ILE A 145 9.45 6.91 -1.45
CA ILE A 145 9.33 5.46 -1.23
C ILE A 145 8.17 4.88 -2.04
N ILE A 146 7.04 5.56 -2.12
CA ILE A 146 5.92 5.15 -2.99
C ILE A 146 6.39 5.02 -4.43
N LYS A 147 7.02 6.05 -4.98
CA LYS A 147 7.59 6.00 -6.34
C LYS A 147 8.56 4.85 -6.54
N LYS A 148 9.45 4.59 -5.58
CA LYS A 148 10.37 3.44 -5.62
C LYS A 148 9.63 2.11 -5.60
N ALA A 149 8.55 1.98 -4.82
CA ALA A 149 7.75 0.76 -4.76
C ALA A 149 7.14 0.42 -6.12
N PHE A 150 6.55 1.40 -6.82
CA PHE A 150 6.03 1.21 -8.18
C PHE A 150 7.13 0.84 -9.17
N TYR A 151 8.27 1.52 -9.11
CA TYR A 151 9.42 1.19 -9.96
C TYR A 151 9.92 -0.25 -9.72
N VAL A 152 10.06 -0.66 -8.47
CA VAL A 152 10.51 -2.02 -8.12
C VAL A 152 9.50 -3.07 -8.58
N ALA A 153 8.20 -2.83 -8.36
CA ALA A 153 7.15 -3.76 -8.73
C ALA A 153 7.13 -4.04 -10.24
N THR A 154 7.44 -3.04 -11.07
CA THR A 154 7.31 -3.12 -12.54
C THR A 154 8.63 -3.36 -13.27
N SER A 155 9.79 -3.13 -12.65
CA SER A 155 11.11 -3.26 -13.29
C SER A 155 11.63 -4.70 -13.27
N GLY A 156 12.39 -5.11 -14.29
CA GLY A 156 12.92 -6.47 -14.40
C GLY A 156 11.81 -7.53 -14.41
N ARG A 157 11.98 -8.61 -13.63
CA ARG A 157 10.88 -9.55 -13.36
C ARG A 157 9.85 -8.83 -12.50
N PRO A 158 8.60 -8.63 -12.94
CA PRO A 158 7.56 -8.00 -12.13
C PRO A 158 7.23 -8.78 -10.85
N GLY A 159 6.64 -8.10 -9.87
CA GLY A 159 6.27 -8.72 -8.59
C GLY A 159 5.81 -7.69 -7.56
#